data_02278be01fb7469d3651319dfbe636fa
#
_entry.id   02278be01fb7469d3651319dfbe636fa
#
_cell.length_a   1.000
_cell.length_b   1.000
_cell.length_c   1.000
_cell.angle_alpha   90.00
_cell.angle_beta   90.00
_cell.angle_gamma   90.00
#
_symmetry.space_group_name_H-M   'P 1'
#
loop_
_entity.id
_entity.type
_entity.pdbx_description
1 polymer ?
#
loop_
_entity_poly.entity_id
_entity_poly.type
_entity_poly.pdbx_seq_one_letter_code
_entity_poly.pdbx_strand_id
1 'polypeptide(L)' 'MNFYTVKEWEENWDELFLRVENGETLGIINQDGHKAVMVPADDELIKLYTELNNEAS' A
#
# COMPACT_ATOMS: atom_id res chain seq x y z
N MET A 1 11.66 2.82 6.69
CA MET A 1 10.23 2.73 6.36
C MET A 1 9.40 3.17 7.55
N ASN A 2 8.40 4.00 7.32
CA ASN A 2 7.51 4.45 8.37
C ASN A 2 6.21 3.67 8.35
N PHE A 3 5.76 3.24 9.52
CA PHE A 3 4.48 2.60 9.70
C PHE A 3 3.49 3.59 10.29
N TYR A 4 2.28 3.58 9.77
CA TYR A 4 1.18 4.39 10.26
C TYR A 4 0.01 3.49 10.60
N THR A 5 -0.78 3.87 11.59
CA THR A 5 -1.96 3.10 11.97
C THR A 5 -3.06 3.25 10.91
N VAL A 6 -4.03 2.35 10.94
CA VAL A 6 -5.20 2.46 10.07
C VAL A 6 -5.88 3.82 10.25
N LYS A 7 -5.98 4.27 11.49
CA LYS A 7 -6.59 5.56 11.79
C LYS A 7 -5.82 6.71 11.16
N GLU A 8 -4.50 6.67 11.25
CA GLU A 8 -3.66 7.70 10.64
C GLU A 8 -3.80 7.69 9.12
N TRP A 9 -3.91 6.51 8.51
CA TRP A 9 -4.15 6.40 7.09
C TRP A 9 -5.51 6.99 6.71
N GLU A 10 -6.54 6.74 7.49
CA GLU A 10 -7.87 7.29 7.24
C GLU A 10 -7.88 8.82 7.34
N GLU A 11 -7.18 9.36 8.33
CA GLU A 11 -7.14 10.80 8.56
C GLU A 11 -6.27 11.54 7.55
N ASN A 12 -5.24 10.88 7.03
CA ASN A 12 -4.24 11.53 6.17
C ASN A 12 -4.11 10.81 4.82
N TRP A 13 -5.19 10.22 4.35
CA TRP A 13 -5.17 9.39 3.15
C TRP A 13 -4.53 10.08 1.96
N ASP A 14 -4.98 11.29 1.64
CA ASP A 14 -4.49 12.00 0.47
C ASP A 14 -3.00 12.28 0.54
N GLU A 15 -2.53 12.70 1.70
CA GLU A 15 -1.12 13.01 1.90
C GLU A 15 -0.25 11.76 1.83
N LEU A 16 -0.64 10.70 2.54
CA LEU A 16 0.13 9.46 2.56
C LEU A 16 0.12 8.78 1.20
N PHE A 17 -1.03 8.79 0.53
CA PHE A 17 -1.14 8.20 -0.79
C PHE A 17 -0.26 8.95 -1.79
N LEU A 18 -0.20 10.26 -1.70
CA LEU A 18 0.67 11.07 -2.56
C LEU A 18 2.13 10.72 -2.36
N ARG A 19 2.54 10.48 -1.11
CA ARG A 19 3.92 10.07 -0.83
C ARG A 19 4.24 8.73 -1.47
N VAL A 20 3.31 7.79 -1.42
CA VAL A 20 3.49 6.49 -2.09
C VAL A 20 3.60 6.69 -3.60
N GLU A 21 2.75 7.53 -4.18
CA GLU A 21 2.82 7.82 -5.61
C GLU A 21 4.18 8.43 -6.01
N ASN A 22 4.79 9.17 -5.09
CA ASN A 22 6.11 9.78 -5.34
C ASN A 22 7.27 8.81 -5.15
N GLY A 23 6.99 7.55 -4.87
CA GLY A 23 8.02 6.52 -4.80
C GLY A 23 8.37 6.06 -3.40
N GLU A 24 7.71 6.57 -2.36
CA GLU A 24 7.99 6.14 -1.00
C GLU A 24 7.27 4.84 -0.68
N THR A 25 7.89 4.04 0.18
CA THR A 25 7.25 2.83 0.71
C THR A 25 6.78 3.14 2.11
N LEU A 26 5.48 3.04 2.35
CA LEU A 26 4.89 3.30 3.65
C LEU A 26 4.16 2.06 4.16
N GLY A 27 4.20 1.86 5.47
CA GLY A 27 3.54 0.73 6.09
C GLY A 27 2.23 1.11 6.74
N ILE A 28 1.36 0.12 6.90
CA ILE A 28 0.13 0.26 7.65
C ILE A 28 0.07 -0.86 8.69
N ILE A 29 -0.35 -0.52 9.88
CA ILE A 29 -0.48 -1.48 10.96
C ILE A 29 -1.87 -1.35 11.57
N ASN A 30 -2.55 -2.50 11.78
CA ASN A 30 -3.85 -2.48 12.42
C ASN A 30 -3.75 -2.73 13.93
N GLN A 31 -4.90 -2.71 14.60
CA GLN A 31 -4.94 -2.89 16.05
C GLN A 31 -4.47 -4.26 16.52
N ASP A 32 -4.57 -5.25 15.65
CA ASP A 32 -4.16 -6.61 15.97
C ASP A 32 -2.67 -6.85 15.73
N GLY A 33 -1.95 -5.81 15.28
CA GLY A 33 -0.54 -5.91 15.01
C GLY A 33 -0.21 -6.45 13.63
N HIS A 34 -1.20 -6.68 12.79
CA HIS A 34 -0.98 -7.08 11.41
C HIS A 34 -0.46 -5.91 10.60
N LYS A 35 0.50 -6.18 9.74
CA LYS A 35 1.20 -5.13 8.99
C LYS A 35 1.09 -5.40 7.49
N ALA A 36 1.04 -4.32 6.72
CA ALA A 36 1.11 -4.36 5.28
C ALA A 36 1.96 -3.21 4.81
N VAL A 37 2.39 -3.25 3.57
CA VAL A 37 3.15 -2.15 2.99
C VAL A 37 2.46 -1.66 1.73
N MET A 38 2.56 -0.36 1.52
CA MET A 38 2.06 0.30 0.33
C MET A 38 3.24 0.73 -0.50
N VAL A 39 3.25 0.31 -1.75
CA VAL A 39 4.31 0.65 -2.69
C VAL A 39 3.68 1.25 -3.94
N PRO A 40 4.43 2.08 -4.69
CA PRO A 40 3.90 2.58 -5.95
C PRO A 40 3.59 1.44 -6.89
N ALA A 41 2.42 1.47 -7.50
CA ALA A 41 2.03 0.46 -8.48
C ALA A 41 2.35 0.98 -9.87
N ASP A 42 3.37 0.41 -10.51
CA ASP A 42 3.65 0.72 -11.91
C ASP A 42 3.02 -0.35 -12.81
N ASP A 43 3.08 -0.12 -14.12
CA ASP A 43 2.42 -1.02 -15.06
C ASP A 43 2.98 -2.44 -15.01
N GLU A 44 4.26 -2.58 -14.79
CA GLU A 44 4.88 -3.90 -14.71
C GLU A 44 4.43 -4.65 -13.47
N LEU A 45 4.34 -3.95 -12.34
CA LEU A 45 3.90 -4.54 -11.09
C LEU A 45 2.44 -4.94 -11.16
N ILE A 46 1.61 -4.07 -11.73
CA ILE A 46 0.19 -4.35 -11.91
C ILE A 46 0.01 -5.59 -12.80
N LYS A 47 0.77 -5.65 -13.89
CA LYS A 47 0.70 -6.78 -14.80
C LYS A 47 1.10 -8.07 -14.11
N LEU A 48 2.16 -8.05 -13.32
CA LEU A 48 2.62 -9.21 -12.58
C LEU A 48 1.55 -9.74 -11.63
N TYR A 49 0.95 -8.87 -10.85
CA TYR A 49 -0.10 -9.28 -9.91
C TYR A 49 -1.35 -9.74 -10.63
N THR A 50 -1.68 -9.13 -11.75
CA THR A 50 -2.82 -9.55 -12.55
C THR A 50 -2.63 -10.96 -13.09
N GLU A 51 -1.44 -11.27 -13.57
CA GLU A 51 -1.13 -12.60 -14.07
C GLU A 51 -1.16 -13.65 -12.95
N LEU A 52 -0.63 -13.33 -11.78
CA LEU A 52 -0.63 -14.23 -10.64
C LEU A 52 -2.03 -14.54 -10.13
N ASN A 53 -2.94 -13.59 -10.24
CA ASN A 53 -4.29 -13.72 -9.70
C ASN A 53 -5.33 -14.02 -10.75
N ASN A 54 -4.94 -14.16 -11.99
CA ASN A 54 -5.86 -14.33 -13.09
C ASN A 54 -6.72 -15.59 -12.95
N GLU A 55 -6.15 -16.66 -12.46
CA GLU A 55 -6.87 -17.92 -12.29
C GLU A 55 -7.79 -17.90 -11.08
N ALA A 56 -7.54 -17.02 -10.14
CA ALA A 56 -8.33 -16.90 -8.93
C ALA A 56 -9.59 -16.04 -9.11
N SER A 57 -9.65 -15.30 -10.18
CA SER A 57 -10.75 -14.36 -10.43
C SER A 57 -11.93 -14.99 -11.17
#